data_3fb67251e0362c782d2fbf97fd33c1c5
#
_entry.id   3fb67251e0362c782d2fbf97fd33c1c5
#
_cell.length_a   1.000
_cell.length_b   1.000
_cell.length_c   1.000
_cell.angle_alpha   90.00
_cell.angle_beta   90.00
_cell.angle_gamma   90.00
#
_symmetry.space_group_name_H-M   'P 1'
#
loop_
_entity.id
_entity.type
_entity.pdbx_description
1 polymer ?
#
loop_
_entity_poly.entity_id
_entity_poly.type
_entity_poly.pdbx_seq_one_letter_code
_entity_poly.pdbx_strand_id
1 'polypeptide(L)'
;PDLFKGNVLYHASCHPEWVGVHKVKGVQKQAGAIARLTGAVIEVSPGCCGESGMGAIASPLVYNTLRKRKMDVLEAALADYPAQSPILVGCPSCKVGITRSLMAMHERRPVLHTVEWLATLLFRERWGEKWIRVFRRRIAPSAEAQGVRIVELDG
;
A
#
# COMPACT_ATOMS: atom_id res chain seq x y z
N PRO A 1 -5.15 -10.39 -18.49
CA PRO A 1 -4.82 -11.58 -17.71
C PRO A 1 -5.68 -11.60 -16.45
N ASP A 2 -6.42 -12.67 -16.22
CA ASP A 2 -7.28 -12.87 -15.04
C ASP A 2 -6.42 -13.39 -13.88
N LEU A 3 -5.53 -12.57 -13.36
CA LEU A 3 -4.67 -12.93 -12.22
C LEU A 3 -5.44 -12.92 -10.90
N PHE A 4 -6.48 -12.11 -10.83
CA PHE A 4 -7.32 -11.97 -9.65
C PHE A 4 -8.77 -11.66 -10.05
N LYS A 5 -9.71 -12.42 -9.50
CA LYS A 5 -11.14 -12.18 -9.69
C LYS A 5 -11.76 -11.72 -8.38
N GLY A 6 -12.15 -10.47 -8.33
CA GLY A 6 -12.81 -9.90 -7.15
C GLY A 6 -12.62 -8.40 -7.02
N ASN A 7 -13.22 -7.84 -5.98
CA ASN A 7 -13.16 -6.42 -5.67
C ASN A 7 -12.01 -6.16 -4.70
N VAL A 8 -11.28 -5.09 -4.93
CA VAL A 8 -10.16 -4.66 -4.11
C VAL A 8 -10.28 -3.17 -3.83
N LEU A 9 -10.17 -2.78 -2.56
CA LEU A 9 -10.15 -1.39 -2.17
C LEU A 9 -8.71 -0.85 -2.31
N TYR A 10 -8.55 0.23 -3.08
CA TYR A 10 -7.27 0.92 -3.26
C TYR A 10 -7.28 2.25 -2.53
N HIS A 11 -6.45 2.39 -1.51
CA HIS A 11 -6.24 3.67 -0.87
C HIS A 11 -5.24 4.50 -1.67
N ALA A 12 -5.74 5.59 -2.23
CA ALA A 12 -4.92 6.56 -2.91
C ALA A 12 -3.99 7.29 -1.95
N SER A 13 -2.70 7.25 -2.21
CA SER A 13 -1.76 8.10 -1.48
C SER A 13 -1.98 9.57 -1.85
N CYS A 14 -1.71 10.49 -0.92
CA CYS A 14 -1.89 11.93 -1.16
C CYS A 14 -0.95 12.49 -2.24
N HIS A 15 0.20 11.86 -2.49
CA HIS A 15 1.18 12.30 -3.48
C HIS A 15 0.63 12.44 -4.92
N PRO A 16 -0.10 11.49 -5.50
CA PRO A 16 -0.68 11.63 -6.83
C PRO A 16 -1.72 12.76 -6.95
N GLU A 17 -2.30 13.19 -5.83
CA GLU A 17 -3.25 14.30 -5.81
C GLU A 17 -2.55 15.66 -5.72
N TRP A 18 -1.32 15.68 -5.21
CA TRP A 18 -0.54 16.92 -5.02
C TRP A 18 0.23 17.37 -6.24
N VAL A 19 0.40 16.54 -7.23
CA VAL A 19 1.14 16.89 -8.46
C VAL A 19 0.29 17.80 -9.35
N GLY A 20 0.12 18.98 -8.90
CA GLY A 20 -0.32 20.26 -9.39
C GLY A 20 -0.96 20.28 -10.78
N VAL A 21 -0.17 20.54 -11.76
CA VAL A 21 -0.61 20.88 -13.13
C VAL A 21 -1.20 19.69 -13.89
N HIS A 22 -0.86 18.48 -13.53
CA HIS A 22 -1.42 17.26 -14.14
C HIS A 22 -2.74 16.83 -13.54
N LYS A 23 -3.27 17.71 -12.79
CA LYS A 23 -4.64 17.76 -12.30
C LYS A 23 -5.35 16.48 -12.46
N VAL A 24 -5.77 15.70 -12.06
CA VAL A 24 -6.81 14.78 -12.40
C VAL A 24 -6.31 13.41 -12.73
N LYS A 25 -6.61 12.50 -11.97
CA LYS A 25 -6.65 11.10 -12.41
C LYS A 25 -5.35 10.31 -12.24
N GLY A 26 -4.34 10.83 -11.54
CA GLY A 26 -3.17 10.01 -11.16
C GLY A 26 -3.60 8.75 -10.44
N VAL A 27 -4.49 8.89 -9.47
CA VAL A 27 -5.09 7.79 -8.72
C VAL A 27 -5.92 6.87 -9.60
N GLN A 28 -6.78 7.45 -10.45
CA GLN A 28 -7.62 6.67 -11.36
C GLN A 28 -6.80 5.97 -12.44
N LYS A 29 -5.71 6.60 -12.92
CA LYS A 29 -4.76 5.95 -13.84
C LYS A 29 -4.07 4.77 -13.16
N GLN A 30 -3.64 4.93 -11.91
CA GLN A 30 -3.04 3.85 -11.13
C GLN A 30 -4.02 2.71 -10.89
N ALA A 31 -5.23 3.01 -10.41
CA ALA A 31 -6.28 2.02 -10.23
C ALA A 31 -6.63 1.30 -11.53
N GLY A 32 -6.77 2.03 -12.63
CA GLY A 32 -7.03 1.47 -13.95
C GLY A 32 -5.86 0.63 -14.48
N ALA A 33 -4.62 0.99 -14.17
CA ALA A 33 -3.45 0.17 -14.52
C ALA A 33 -3.44 -1.15 -13.74
N ILE A 34 -3.70 -1.09 -12.43
CA ILE A 34 -3.82 -2.27 -11.57
C ILE A 34 -4.94 -3.20 -12.09
N ALA A 35 -6.11 -2.64 -12.36
CA ALA A 35 -7.25 -3.40 -12.89
C ALA A 35 -6.90 -4.11 -14.22
N ARG A 36 -6.27 -3.39 -15.16
CA ARG A 36 -5.85 -3.99 -16.45
C ARG A 36 -4.80 -5.09 -16.29
N LEU A 37 -3.87 -4.93 -15.34
CA LEU A 37 -2.80 -5.92 -15.12
C LEU A 37 -3.31 -7.18 -14.41
N THR A 38 -4.37 -7.07 -13.62
CA THR A 38 -4.78 -8.16 -12.73
C THR A 38 -6.14 -8.76 -13.07
N GLY A 39 -7.03 -8.00 -13.69
CA GLY A 39 -8.44 -8.38 -13.85
C GLY A 39 -9.31 -8.01 -12.64
N ALA A 40 -8.75 -7.43 -11.58
CA ALA A 40 -9.49 -7.01 -10.39
C ALA A 40 -10.39 -5.81 -10.67
N VAL A 41 -11.51 -5.73 -9.97
CA VAL A 41 -12.31 -4.50 -9.86
C VAL A 41 -11.72 -3.65 -8.74
N ILE A 42 -11.22 -2.47 -9.10
CA ILE A 42 -10.54 -1.57 -8.15
C ILE A 42 -11.46 -0.41 -7.80
N GLU A 43 -11.79 -0.32 -6.52
CA GLU A 43 -12.48 0.84 -5.95
C GLU A 43 -11.48 1.72 -5.20
N VAL A 44 -11.60 3.04 -5.37
CA VAL A 44 -10.68 4.00 -4.75
C VAL A 44 -11.26 4.54 -3.45
N SER A 45 -10.52 4.33 -2.34
CA SER A 45 -10.84 4.95 -1.05
C SER A 45 -10.15 6.30 -0.92
N PRO A 46 -10.89 7.41 -0.89
CA PRO A 46 -10.34 8.75 -0.83
C PRO A 46 -9.83 9.14 0.56
N GLY A 47 -9.21 10.30 0.64
CA GLY A 47 -8.80 10.96 1.88
C GLY A 47 -7.44 10.51 2.42
N CYS A 48 -6.92 11.26 3.39
CA CYS A 48 -5.62 11.01 4.01
C CYS A 48 -5.66 9.75 4.92
N CYS A 49 -4.56 9.00 4.96
CA CYS A 49 -4.42 7.84 5.86
C CYS A 49 -4.20 8.24 7.34
N GLY A 50 -4.01 9.52 7.63
CA GLY A 50 -3.72 10.00 8.99
C GLY A 50 -2.32 9.62 9.49
N GLU A 51 -1.40 9.28 8.59
CA GLU A 51 -0.01 8.93 8.93
C GLU A 51 0.94 9.75 8.06
N SER A 52 1.75 10.59 8.67
CA SER A 52 2.72 11.39 7.93
C SER A 52 4.06 11.46 8.66
N GLY A 53 4.47 10.36 9.25
CA GLY A 53 5.73 10.29 9.98
C GLY A 53 5.83 11.39 11.04
N MET A 54 6.74 12.34 10.87
CA MET A 54 6.95 13.46 11.80
C MET A 54 5.73 14.35 12.03
N GLY A 55 4.84 14.46 11.04
CA GLY A 55 3.62 15.26 11.18
C GLY A 55 2.69 14.74 12.28
N ALA A 56 2.59 13.43 12.42
CA ALA A 56 1.78 12.80 13.47
C ALA A 56 2.32 13.10 14.88
N ILE A 57 3.62 13.30 15.02
CA ILE A 57 4.28 13.70 16.28
C ILE A 57 4.10 15.19 16.52
N ALA A 58 4.31 16.02 15.50
CA ALA A 58 4.25 17.48 15.62
C ALA A 58 2.82 18.00 15.83
N SER A 59 1.80 17.32 15.30
CA SER A 59 0.42 17.77 15.38
C SER A 59 -0.55 16.59 15.65
N PRO A 60 -0.49 15.96 16.84
CA PRO A 60 -1.28 14.75 17.14
C PRO A 60 -2.79 14.94 16.95
N LEU A 61 -3.31 16.12 17.35
CA LEU A 61 -4.74 16.42 17.22
C LEU A 61 -5.21 16.40 15.78
N VAL A 62 -4.46 17.01 14.87
CA VAL A 62 -4.79 17.06 13.45
C VAL A 62 -4.78 15.65 12.85
N TYR A 63 -3.72 14.89 13.11
CA TYR A 63 -3.59 13.54 12.55
C TYR A 63 -4.56 12.53 13.15
N ASN A 64 -4.91 12.66 14.43
CA ASN A 64 -5.97 11.85 15.03
C ASN A 64 -7.34 12.16 14.41
N THR A 65 -7.61 13.42 14.11
CA THR A 65 -8.83 13.82 13.40
C THR A 65 -8.88 13.24 11.99
N LEU A 66 -7.76 13.31 11.25
CA LEU A 66 -7.65 12.73 9.90
C LEU A 66 -7.83 11.21 9.95
N ARG A 67 -7.22 10.53 10.94
CA ARG A 67 -7.36 9.09 11.13
C ARG A 67 -8.80 8.70 11.44
N LYS A 68 -9.48 9.44 12.32
CA LYS A 68 -10.90 9.20 12.61
C LYS A 68 -11.75 9.29 11.35
N ARG A 69 -11.60 10.36 10.57
CA ARG A 69 -12.30 10.50 9.28
C ARG A 69 -11.99 9.35 8.32
N LYS A 70 -10.75 8.86 8.33
CA LYS A 70 -10.36 7.72 7.50
C LYS A 70 -11.01 6.43 7.98
N MET A 71 -11.14 6.24 9.28
CA MET A 71 -11.86 5.09 9.84
C MET A 71 -13.33 5.09 9.40
N ASP A 72 -14.01 6.25 9.48
CA ASP A 72 -15.41 6.39 9.04
C ASP A 72 -15.57 6.02 7.55
N VAL A 73 -14.63 6.47 6.70
CA VAL A 73 -14.61 6.13 5.26
C VAL A 73 -14.35 4.63 5.04
N LEU A 74 -13.43 4.04 5.80
CA LEU A 74 -13.12 2.61 5.68
C LEU A 74 -14.29 1.75 6.16
N GLU A 75 -14.93 2.10 7.27
CA GLU A 75 -16.09 1.38 7.79
C GLU A 75 -17.21 1.31 6.76
N ALA A 76 -17.55 2.46 6.15
CA ALA A 76 -18.56 2.51 5.11
C ALA A 76 -18.15 1.69 3.86
N ALA A 77 -16.92 1.84 3.39
CA ALA A 77 -16.46 1.14 2.19
C ALA A 77 -16.35 -0.38 2.40
N LEU A 78 -15.88 -0.82 3.57
CA LEU A 78 -15.59 -2.23 3.84
C LEU A 78 -16.82 -3.08 4.13
N ALA A 79 -17.98 -2.47 4.32
CA ALA A 79 -19.25 -3.18 4.55
C ALA A 79 -19.58 -4.16 3.42
N ASP A 80 -19.24 -3.80 2.19
CA ASP A 80 -19.54 -4.59 0.98
C ASP A 80 -18.39 -5.51 0.54
N TYR A 81 -17.28 -5.56 1.32
CA TYR A 81 -16.12 -6.36 0.96
C TYR A 81 -15.96 -7.59 1.83
N PRO A 82 -15.65 -8.77 1.25
CA PRO A 82 -15.28 -9.95 2.02
C PRO A 82 -14.14 -9.66 3.01
N ALA A 83 -14.17 -10.27 4.19
CA ALA A 83 -13.20 -10.02 5.26
C ALA A 83 -11.73 -10.26 4.85
N GLN A 84 -11.50 -11.13 3.86
CA GLN A 84 -10.17 -11.46 3.36
C GLN A 84 -9.70 -10.55 2.22
N SER A 85 -10.57 -9.67 1.69
CA SER A 85 -10.18 -8.77 0.60
C SER A 85 -9.08 -7.81 1.05
N PRO A 86 -7.95 -7.74 0.33
CA PRO A 86 -6.87 -6.86 0.71
C PRO A 86 -7.24 -5.39 0.46
N ILE A 87 -6.67 -4.50 1.28
CA ILE A 87 -6.63 -3.08 0.97
C ILE A 87 -5.26 -2.79 0.36
N LEU A 88 -5.26 -2.26 -0.85
CA LEU A 88 -4.03 -1.87 -1.52
C LEU A 88 -3.66 -0.43 -1.20
N VAL A 89 -2.37 -0.18 -1.07
CA VAL A 89 -1.82 1.16 -0.85
C VAL A 89 -0.65 1.42 -1.81
N GLY A 90 -0.51 2.67 -2.22
CA GLY A 90 0.59 3.11 -3.08
C GLY A 90 1.79 3.74 -2.34
N CYS A 91 1.75 3.76 -0.99
CA CYS A 91 2.75 4.43 -0.17
C CYS A 91 3.01 3.64 1.12
N PRO A 92 4.28 3.45 1.54
CA PRO A 92 4.61 2.74 2.78
C PRO A 92 4.00 3.38 4.03
N SER A 93 4.00 4.72 4.13
CA SER A 93 3.36 5.43 5.25
C SER A 93 1.85 5.18 5.28
N CYS A 94 1.21 5.11 4.11
CA CYS A 94 -0.21 4.75 4.04
C CYS A 94 -0.47 3.32 4.52
N LYS A 95 0.46 2.38 4.26
CA LYS A 95 0.36 1.02 4.81
C LYS A 95 0.30 1.04 6.33
N VAL A 96 1.17 1.81 6.98
CA VAL A 96 1.17 1.98 8.44
C VAL A 96 -0.13 2.63 8.92
N GLY A 97 -0.54 3.75 8.32
CA GLY A 97 -1.72 4.51 8.74
C GLY A 97 -3.02 3.71 8.58
N ILE A 98 -3.20 3.03 7.45
CA ILE A 98 -4.38 2.18 7.22
C ILE A 98 -4.38 0.98 8.16
N THR A 99 -3.24 0.32 8.37
CA THR A 99 -3.12 -0.79 9.32
C THR A 99 -3.52 -0.37 10.73
N ARG A 100 -3.04 0.79 11.19
CA ARG A 100 -3.43 1.35 12.50
C ARG A 100 -4.92 1.67 12.60
N SER A 101 -5.50 2.20 11.53
CA SER A 101 -6.95 2.47 11.49
C SER A 101 -7.75 1.17 11.59
N LEU A 102 -7.39 0.14 10.84
CA LEU A 102 -8.05 -1.17 10.92
C LEU A 102 -7.90 -1.82 12.31
N MET A 103 -6.72 -1.75 12.91
CA MET A 103 -6.51 -2.25 14.27
C MET A 103 -7.43 -1.55 15.28
N ALA A 104 -7.60 -0.24 15.17
CA ALA A 104 -8.50 0.53 16.03
C ALA A 104 -9.98 0.20 15.79
N MET A 105 -10.33 -0.27 14.60
CA MET A 105 -11.66 -0.75 14.23
C MET A 105 -11.87 -2.24 14.53
N HIS A 106 -10.88 -2.94 15.11
CA HIS A 106 -10.86 -4.39 15.30
C HIS A 106 -10.99 -5.21 13.99
N GLU A 107 -10.63 -4.61 12.87
CA GLU A 107 -10.61 -5.24 11.55
C GLU A 107 -9.26 -5.92 11.27
N ARG A 108 -9.30 -7.13 10.71
CA ARG A 108 -8.11 -7.94 10.40
C ARG A 108 -8.00 -8.21 8.90
N ARG A 109 -7.87 -7.17 8.12
CA ARG A 109 -7.67 -7.29 6.67
C ARG A 109 -6.21 -7.08 6.31
N PRO A 110 -5.67 -7.78 5.30
CA PRO A 110 -4.32 -7.53 4.84
C PRO A 110 -4.24 -6.16 4.17
N VAL A 111 -3.28 -5.34 4.61
CA VAL A 111 -2.91 -4.09 3.94
C VAL A 111 -1.62 -4.33 3.19
N LEU A 112 -1.69 -4.29 1.86
CA LEU A 112 -0.57 -4.63 1.00
C LEU A 112 -0.14 -3.41 0.17
N HIS A 113 1.14 -3.21 0.04
CA HIS A 113 1.62 -2.28 -0.98
C HIS A 113 1.32 -2.87 -2.36
N THR A 114 0.88 -2.02 -3.30
CA THR A 114 0.50 -2.46 -4.65
C THR A 114 1.55 -3.34 -5.31
N VAL A 115 2.84 -2.99 -5.12
CA VAL A 115 3.96 -3.79 -5.68
C VAL A 115 4.06 -5.16 -5.00
N GLU A 116 3.87 -5.26 -3.69
CA GLU A 116 3.86 -6.55 -2.98
C GLU A 116 2.75 -7.44 -3.51
N TRP A 117 1.55 -6.88 -3.63
CA TRP A 117 0.40 -7.63 -4.14
C TRP A 117 0.59 -8.11 -5.57
N LEU A 118 1.05 -7.22 -6.47
CA LEU A 118 1.37 -7.59 -7.85
C LEU A 118 2.46 -8.65 -7.92
N ALA A 119 3.50 -8.52 -7.10
CA ALA A 119 4.58 -9.51 -7.05
C ALA A 119 4.06 -10.88 -6.57
N THR A 120 3.16 -10.90 -5.58
CA THR A 120 2.52 -12.15 -5.11
C THR A 120 1.69 -12.79 -6.20
N LEU A 121 0.90 -12.03 -6.95
CA LEU A 121 0.09 -12.55 -8.05
C LEU A 121 0.94 -13.10 -9.20
N LEU A 122 2.03 -12.40 -9.55
CA LEU A 122 2.89 -12.75 -10.68
C LEU A 122 3.89 -13.87 -10.36
N PHE A 123 4.44 -13.87 -9.15
CA PHE A 123 5.54 -14.76 -8.76
C PHE A 123 5.17 -15.75 -7.66
N ARG A 124 3.93 -15.71 -7.20
CA ARG A 124 3.39 -16.51 -6.09
C ARG A 124 4.04 -16.17 -4.74
N GLU A 125 3.75 -16.96 -3.70
CA GLU A 125 4.11 -16.69 -2.31
C GLU A 125 5.63 -16.55 -2.05
N ARG A 126 6.46 -17.19 -2.87
CA ARG A 126 7.92 -17.17 -2.71
C ARG A 126 8.66 -16.04 -3.46
N TRP A 127 7.95 -15.00 -3.89
CA TRP A 127 8.59 -13.91 -4.65
C TRP A 127 9.67 -13.18 -3.82
N GLY A 128 9.47 -12.99 -2.52
CA GLY A 128 10.43 -12.34 -1.63
C GLY A 128 11.76 -13.09 -1.56
N GLU A 129 11.72 -14.41 -1.38
CA GLU A 129 12.93 -15.24 -1.38
C GLU A 129 13.68 -15.17 -2.72
N LYS A 130 12.92 -15.19 -3.82
CA LYS A 130 13.51 -15.07 -5.16
C LYS A 130 14.17 -13.71 -5.35
N TRP A 131 13.55 -12.63 -4.88
CA TRP A 131 14.10 -11.29 -4.92
C TRP A 131 15.36 -11.15 -4.07
N ILE A 132 15.34 -11.63 -2.84
CA ILE A 132 16.52 -11.64 -1.95
C ILE A 132 17.67 -12.39 -2.61
N ARG A 133 17.42 -13.53 -3.26
CA ARG A 133 18.44 -14.29 -3.97
C ARG A 133 19.04 -13.51 -5.14
N VAL A 134 18.21 -12.81 -5.92
CA VAL A 134 18.68 -11.95 -7.02
C VAL A 134 19.48 -10.77 -6.48
N PHE A 135 19.01 -10.14 -5.41
CA PHE A 135 19.70 -9.04 -4.74
C PHE A 135 21.09 -9.47 -4.27
N ARG A 136 21.18 -10.56 -3.52
CA ARG A 136 22.46 -11.10 -3.02
C ARG A 136 23.44 -11.40 -4.16
N ARG A 137 22.96 -11.94 -5.28
CA ARG A 137 23.84 -12.32 -6.41
C ARG A 137 24.29 -11.15 -7.27
N ARG A 138 23.46 -10.15 -7.47
CA ARG A 138 23.67 -9.10 -8.48
C ARG A 138 23.94 -7.72 -7.92
N ILE A 139 23.37 -7.40 -6.78
CA ILE A 139 23.37 -6.05 -6.23
C ILE A 139 24.31 -5.95 -5.03
N ALA A 140 24.27 -6.91 -4.11
CA ALA A 140 25.09 -6.87 -2.91
C ALA A 140 26.58 -6.75 -3.18
N PRO A 141 27.20 -7.52 -4.09
CA PRO A 141 28.63 -7.41 -4.38
C PRO A 141 29.02 -6.02 -4.90
N SER A 142 28.17 -5.40 -5.70
CA SER A 142 28.40 -4.04 -6.21
C SER A 142 28.26 -2.98 -5.12
N ALA A 143 27.32 -3.13 -4.21
CA ALA A 143 27.12 -2.23 -3.08
C ALA A 143 28.29 -2.33 -2.07
N GLU A 144 28.74 -3.53 -1.76
CA GLU A 144 29.90 -3.77 -0.89
C GLU A 144 31.21 -3.19 -1.47
N ALA A 145 31.41 -3.32 -2.78
CA ALA A 145 32.54 -2.71 -3.48
C ALA A 145 32.53 -1.18 -3.40
N GLN A 146 31.36 -0.58 -3.18
CA GLN A 146 31.16 0.87 -2.97
C GLN A 146 31.16 1.27 -1.48
N GLY A 147 31.52 0.37 -0.58
CA GLY A 147 31.57 0.62 0.86
C GLY A 147 30.23 0.61 1.58
N VAL A 148 29.17 0.14 0.93
CA VAL A 148 27.85 -0.03 1.57
C VAL A 148 27.82 -1.32 2.35
N ARG A 149 27.67 -1.23 3.66
CA ARG A 149 27.54 -2.40 4.53
C ARG A 149 26.10 -2.93 4.45
N ILE A 150 25.95 -4.17 3.98
CA ILE A 150 24.66 -4.88 4.01
C ILE A 150 24.53 -5.59 5.34
N VAL A 151 23.57 -5.16 6.17
CA VAL A 151 23.26 -5.80 7.45
C VAL A 151 22.13 -6.78 7.22
N GLU A 152 22.36 -8.05 7.50
CA GLU A 152 21.30 -9.05 7.57
C GLU A 152 20.57 -8.85 8.89
N LEU A 153 19.29 -8.56 8.83
CA LEU A 153 18.40 -8.62 9.98
C LEU A 153 17.90 -10.06 10.04
N ASP A 154 18.42 -10.82 10.97
CA ASP A 154 17.88 -12.13 11.30
C ASP A 154 16.46 -11.94 11.81
N GLY A 155 15.47 -12.49 11.06
CA GLY A 155 14.06 -12.46 11.40
C GLY A 155 13.65 -13.56 12.35
#